data_3d755d0ee800db233265fd4ecd84b49c
#
_entry.id   3d755d0ee800db233265fd4ecd84b49c
#
_cell.length_a   1.000
_cell.length_b   1.000
_cell.length_c   1.000
_cell.angle_alpha   90.00
_cell.angle_beta   90.00
_cell.angle_gamma   90.00
#
_symmetry.space_group_name_H-M   'P 1'
#
loop_
_entity.id
_entity.type
_entity.pdbx_description
1 polymer ?
#
loop_
_entity_poly.entity_id
_entity_poly.type
_entity_poly.pdbx_seq_one_letter_code
_entity_poly.pdbx_strand_id
1 'polypeptide(L)'
;MERAIITISENGRVNIPSGNVWMSEMELVEMFGVIAPTLRSAIKAIYRSGTLSPATTLRCDLAMPKGWATFYNLEAVIALAFRLSTYEASRIRQKVLEGFSQRKESGIDFLILLGDNSYLYYN
;
A
#
# COMPACT_ATOMS: atom_id res chain seq x y z
N MET A 1 -7.60 17.99 4.69
CA MET A 1 -7.96 16.66 4.15
C MET A 1 -8.19 15.71 5.30
N GLU A 2 -9.36 15.13 5.35
CA GLU A 2 -9.61 14.04 6.29
C GLU A 2 -9.04 12.76 5.73
N ARG A 3 -8.29 12.06 6.56
CA ARG A 3 -7.64 10.83 6.11
C ARG A 3 -7.40 9.88 7.27
N ALA A 4 -7.33 8.61 6.96
CA ALA A 4 -6.96 7.56 7.88
C ALA A 4 -5.63 6.95 7.42
N ILE A 5 -4.91 6.35 8.34
CA ILE A 5 -3.65 5.69 8.03
C ILE A 5 -3.68 4.24 8.47
N ILE A 6 -2.91 3.41 7.79
CA ILE A 6 -2.70 2.02 8.18
C ILE A 6 -1.66 2.01 9.30
N THR A 7 -1.89 1.19 10.30
CA THR A 7 -0.96 1.05 11.42
C THR A 7 -0.60 -0.42 11.64
N ILE A 8 0.61 -0.64 12.15
CA ILE A 8 1.08 -1.96 12.55
C ILE A 8 1.51 -1.85 14.01
N SER A 9 0.91 -2.65 14.88
CA SER A 9 1.25 -2.66 16.30
C SER A 9 2.57 -3.37 16.56
N GLU A 10 3.09 -3.24 17.77
CA GLU A 10 4.36 -3.87 18.17
C GLU A 10 4.34 -5.40 17.98
N ASN A 11 3.18 -6.01 18.14
CA ASN A 11 3.05 -7.47 17.95
C ASN A 11 2.71 -7.86 16.51
N GLY A 12 2.85 -6.93 15.57
CA GLY A 12 2.63 -7.20 14.14
C GLY A 12 1.20 -7.20 13.68
N ARG A 13 0.26 -6.75 14.51
CA ARG A 13 -1.15 -6.67 14.12
C ARG A 13 -1.37 -5.46 13.21
N VAL A 14 -1.94 -5.71 12.04
CA VAL A 14 -2.21 -4.67 11.05
C VAL A 14 -3.64 -4.18 11.20
N ASN A 15 -3.82 -2.85 11.24
CA ASN A 15 -5.13 -2.22 11.20
C ASN A 15 -5.26 -1.42 9.90
N ILE A 16 -6.17 -1.85 9.03
CA ILE A 16 -6.51 -1.14 7.80
C ILE A 16 -7.88 -0.50 8.03
N PRO A 17 -7.95 0.83 8.14
CA PRO A 17 -9.24 1.51 8.35
C PRO A 17 -10.17 1.32 7.16
N SER A 18 -11.47 1.36 7.42
CA SER A 18 -12.50 1.26 6.36
C SER A 18 -12.71 2.56 5.59
N GLY A 19 -12.15 3.66 6.04
CA GLY A 19 -12.34 4.98 5.43
C GLY A 19 -11.17 5.39 4.53
N ASN A 20 -11.14 6.67 4.21
CA ASN A 20 -10.18 7.27 3.29
C ASN A 20 -8.72 7.11 3.74
N VAL A 21 -8.07 6.07 3.29
CA VAL A 21 -6.63 5.89 3.53
C VAL A 21 -5.85 6.75 2.55
N TRP A 22 -5.07 7.66 3.09
CA TRP A 22 -4.12 8.49 2.36
C TRP A 22 -2.88 8.65 3.23
N MET A 23 -1.74 8.21 2.74
CA MET A 23 -0.51 8.22 3.52
C MET A 23 0.60 8.97 2.80
N SER A 24 1.31 9.81 3.56
CA SER A 24 2.46 10.54 3.05
C SER A 24 3.67 9.63 2.92
N GLU A 25 4.69 10.11 2.18
CA GLU A 25 5.95 9.39 2.03
C GLU A 25 6.58 9.06 3.40
N MET A 26 6.60 10.04 4.31
CA MET A 26 7.20 9.84 5.62
C MET A 26 6.45 8.78 6.44
N GLU A 27 5.13 8.79 6.38
CA GLU A 27 4.31 7.77 7.05
C GLU A 27 4.56 6.38 6.48
N LEU A 28 4.72 6.29 5.16
CA LEU A 28 5.02 5.02 4.50
C LEU A 28 6.41 4.51 4.86
N VAL A 29 7.40 5.39 4.93
CA VAL A 29 8.76 5.04 5.35
C VAL A 29 8.74 4.43 6.75
N GLU A 30 8.04 5.07 7.68
CA GLU A 30 7.93 4.57 9.05
C GLU A 30 7.17 3.26 9.13
N MET A 31 6.06 3.16 8.43
CA MET A 31 5.21 1.96 8.48
C MET A 31 5.91 0.75 7.86
N PHE A 32 6.53 0.91 6.70
CA PHE A 32 7.18 -0.20 6.01
C PHE A 32 8.58 -0.51 6.52
N GLY A 33 9.15 0.35 7.37
CA GLY A 33 10.49 0.12 7.89
C GLY A 33 11.58 0.20 6.82
N VAL A 34 11.45 1.11 5.87
CA VAL A 34 12.41 1.30 4.79
C VAL A 34 12.98 2.72 4.85
N ILE A 35 14.10 2.94 4.16
CA ILE A 35 14.63 4.29 3.97
C ILE A 35 13.91 4.96 2.80
N ALA A 36 13.93 6.28 2.78
CA ALA A 36 13.22 7.06 1.77
C ALA A 36 13.61 6.72 0.33
N PRO A 37 14.91 6.54 -0.02
CA PRO A 37 15.28 6.16 -1.38
C PRO A 37 14.66 4.82 -1.82
N THR A 38 14.60 3.84 -0.93
CA THR A 38 13.98 2.55 -1.22
C THR A 38 12.50 2.72 -1.51
N LEU A 39 11.80 3.51 -0.69
CA LEU A 39 10.38 3.77 -0.91
C LEU A 39 10.16 4.49 -2.23
N ARG A 40 10.94 5.52 -2.54
CA ARG A 40 10.80 6.27 -3.78
C ARG A 40 11.02 5.40 -5.01
N SER A 41 11.98 4.48 -4.95
CA SER A 41 12.21 3.52 -6.04
C SER A 41 11.00 2.61 -6.24
N ALA A 42 10.40 2.14 -5.16
CA ALA A 42 9.21 1.31 -5.23
C ALA A 42 8.01 2.09 -5.81
N ILE A 43 7.84 3.35 -5.39
CA ILE A 43 6.79 4.22 -5.92
C ILE A 43 6.95 4.40 -7.42
N LYS A 44 8.17 4.72 -7.87
CA LYS A 44 8.43 4.86 -9.31
C LYS A 44 8.10 3.58 -10.07
N ALA A 45 8.45 2.44 -9.48
CA ALA A 45 8.21 1.15 -10.13
C ALA A 45 6.72 0.84 -10.29
N ILE A 46 5.90 1.10 -9.28
CA ILE A 46 4.46 0.80 -9.38
C ILE A 46 3.77 1.69 -10.42
N TYR A 47 4.19 2.95 -10.56
CA TYR A 47 3.58 3.84 -11.56
C TYR A 47 4.15 3.59 -12.95
N ARG A 48 5.44 3.25 -13.06
CA ARG A 48 6.04 2.93 -14.36
C ARG A 48 5.44 1.68 -14.99
N SER A 49 5.00 0.73 -14.17
CA SER A 49 4.37 -0.50 -14.67
C SER A 49 3.04 -0.25 -15.38
N GLY A 50 2.41 0.91 -15.12
CA GLY A 50 1.10 1.24 -15.70
C GLY A 50 -0.07 0.57 -15.01
N THR A 51 0.17 -0.23 -13.98
CA THR A 51 -0.89 -0.92 -13.22
C THR A 51 -1.77 0.06 -12.45
N LEU A 52 -1.16 1.12 -11.90
CA LEU A 52 -1.88 2.14 -11.14
C LEU A 52 -1.82 3.47 -11.87
N SER A 53 -2.93 4.20 -11.82
CA SER A 53 -3.02 5.55 -12.36
C SER A 53 -2.69 6.58 -11.26
N PRO A 54 -1.71 7.47 -11.49
CA PRO A 54 -1.44 8.54 -10.53
C PRO A 54 -2.67 9.44 -10.32
N ALA A 55 -3.50 9.60 -11.35
CA ALA A 55 -4.68 10.47 -11.26
C ALA A 55 -5.66 10.05 -10.18
N THR A 56 -5.74 8.75 -9.88
CA THR A 56 -6.70 8.22 -8.90
C THR A 56 -6.06 7.78 -7.59
N THR A 57 -4.74 7.55 -7.57
CA THR A 57 -4.07 6.95 -6.40
C THR A 57 -3.11 7.90 -5.69
N LEU A 58 -2.83 9.05 -6.29
CA LEU A 58 -1.87 10.02 -5.77
C LEU A 58 -2.57 11.39 -5.65
N ARG A 59 -2.26 12.11 -4.58
CA ARG A 59 -2.87 13.40 -4.31
C ARG A 59 -1.88 14.32 -3.62
N CYS A 60 -1.83 15.59 -4.05
CA CYS A 60 -1.06 16.62 -3.35
C CYS A 60 -2.01 17.44 -2.48
N ASP A 61 -1.63 17.66 -1.24
CA ASP A 61 -2.42 18.44 -0.31
C ASP A 61 -1.51 19.11 0.72
N LEU A 62 -2.05 20.05 1.48
CA LEU A 62 -1.30 20.72 2.52
C LEU A 62 -1.07 19.80 3.71
N ALA A 63 0.18 19.68 4.13
CA ALA A 63 0.59 18.95 5.32
C ALA A 63 1.19 19.93 6.30
N MET A 64 0.37 20.54 7.15
CA MET A 64 0.83 21.49 8.13
C MET A 64 1.77 20.84 9.13
N PRO A 65 2.85 21.50 9.53
CA PRO A 65 3.28 22.87 9.15
C PRO A 65 4.20 22.90 7.93
N LYS A 66 4.42 21.79 7.23
CA LYS A 66 5.47 21.65 6.22
C LYS A 66 5.09 22.09 4.80
N GLY A 67 3.86 22.55 4.58
CA GLY A 67 3.39 22.95 3.24
C GLY A 67 2.83 21.76 2.47
N TRP A 68 3.04 21.74 1.15
CA TRP A 68 2.48 20.70 0.29
C TRP A 68 3.20 19.38 0.43
N ALA A 69 2.43 18.30 0.45
CA ALA A 69 2.95 16.94 0.46
C ALA A 69 2.16 16.07 -0.49
N THR A 70 2.78 14.98 -0.95
CA THR A 70 2.10 13.98 -1.76
C THR A 70 1.61 12.85 -0.86
N PHE A 71 0.37 12.44 -1.10
CA PHE A 71 -0.27 11.35 -0.39
C PHE A 71 -0.66 10.24 -1.36
N TYR A 72 -0.63 9.01 -0.88
CA TYR A 72 -0.93 7.81 -1.65
C TYR A 72 -2.10 7.08 -1.00
N ASN A 73 -3.06 6.62 -1.82
CA ASN A 73 -4.26 5.97 -1.29
C ASN A 73 -4.02 4.49 -0.97
N LEU A 74 -5.06 3.81 -0.48
CA LEU A 74 -4.98 2.41 -0.09
C LEU A 74 -4.47 1.51 -1.21
N GLU A 75 -4.94 1.71 -2.43
CA GLU A 75 -4.53 0.91 -3.58
C GLU A 75 -3.03 1.01 -3.83
N ALA A 76 -2.49 2.23 -3.77
CA ALA A 76 -1.05 2.44 -3.91
C ALA A 76 -0.27 1.82 -2.76
N VAL A 77 -0.76 1.95 -1.53
CA VAL A 77 -0.08 1.39 -0.36
C VAL A 77 -0.04 -0.13 -0.44
N ILE A 78 -1.13 -0.77 -0.86
CA ILE A 78 -1.16 -2.22 -1.04
C ILE A 78 -0.18 -2.65 -2.13
N ALA A 79 -0.14 -1.93 -3.25
CA ALA A 79 0.81 -2.24 -4.32
C ALA A 79 2.26 -2.14 -3.83
N LEU A 80 2.57 -1.14 -3.00
CA LEU A 80 3.89 -1.02 -2.38
C LEU A 80 4.20 -2.21 -1.47
N ALA A 81 3.21 -2.67 -0.70
CA ALA A 81 3.39 -3.82 0.20
C ALA A 81 3.78 -5.09 -0.58
N PHE A 82 3.32 -5.23 -1.82
CA PHE A 82 3.65 -6.37 -2.66
C PHE A 82 4.97 -6.21 -3.41
N ARG A 83 5.63 -5.06 -3.30
CA ARG A 83 6.96 -4.83 -3.88
C ARG A 83 8.07 -4.81 -2.85
N LEU A 84 7.76 -4.37 -1.64
CA LEU A 84 8.76 -4.26 -0.57
C LEU A 84 8.94 -5.59 0.14
N SER A 85 10.15 -5.87 0.60
CA SER A 85 10.50 -7.17 1.20
C SER A 85 10.75 -7.10 2.71
N THR A 86 10.25 -6.05 3.37
CA THR A 86 10.40 -5.93 4.83
C THR A 86 9.39 -6.81 5.56
N TYR A 87 9.64 -7.02 6.85
CA TYR A 87 8.70 -7.72 7.73
C TYR A 87 7.34 -7.00 7.76
N GLU A 88 7.37 -5.67 7.88
CA GLU A 88 6.15 -4.86 7.93
C GLU A 88 5.33 -5.02 6.64
N ALA A 89 5.99 -4.99 5.48
CA ALA A 89 5.30 -5.21 4.22
C ALA A 89 4.67 -6.61 4.18
N SER A 90 5.37 -7.62 4.69
CA SER A 90 4.82 -8.97 4.75
C SER A 90 3.57 -9.06 5.63
N ARG A 91 3.52 -8.29 6.71
CA ARG A 91 2.35 -8.26 7.57
C ARG A 91 1.13 -7.65 6.86
N ILE A 92 1.35 -6.60 6.09
CA ILE A 92 0.27 -5.97 5.30
C ILE A 92 -0.20 -6.93 4.22
N ARG A 93 0.73 -7.57 3.49
CA ARG A 93 0.35 -8.57 2.48
C ARG A 93 -0.51 -9.68 3.09
N GLN A 94 -0.10 -10.18 4.25
CA GLN A 94 -0.83 -11.24 4.93
C GLN A 94 -2.24 -10.78 5.32
N LYS A 95 -2.36 -9.57 5.84
CA LYS A 95 -3.67 -9.02 6.21
C LYS A 95 -4.61 -8.91 5.02
N VAL A 96 -4.10 -8.45 3.88
CA VAL A 96 -4.87 -8.35 2.64
C VAL A 96 -5.31 -9.74 2.18
N LEU A 97 -4.40 -10.71 2.18
CA LEU A 97 -4.71 -12.08 1.74
C LEU A 97 -5.70 -12.78 2.67
N GLU A 98 -5.64 -12.53 3.96
CA GLU A 98 -6.63 -13.05 4.91
C GLU A 98 -8.04 -12.55 4.58
N GLY A 99 -8.15 -11.28 4.20
CA GLY A 99 -9.42 -10.72 3.76
C GLY A 99 -9.99 -11.45 2.55
N PHE A 100 -9.13 -11.88 1.65
CA PHE A 100 -9.56 -12.61 0.44
C PHE A 100 -9.91 -14.06 0.72
N SER A 101 -9.28 -14.71 1.69
CA SER A 101 -9.69 -16.07 2.04
C SER A 101 -11.11 -16.14 2.55
N GLN A 102 -11.65 -15.05 3.06
CA GLN A 102 -13.06 -14.95 3.47
C GLN A 102 -13.98 -14.61 2.29
N ARG A 103 -13.43 -14.21 1.15
CA ARG A 103 -14.16 -13.82 -0.06
C ARG A 103 -13.42 -14.38 -1.28
N LYS A 104 -13.44 -15.70 -1.43
CA LYS A 104 -12.60 -16.43 -2.39
C LYS A 104 -12.68 -15.90 -3.83
N GLU A 105 -13.88 -15.65 -4.32
CA GLU A 105 -14.06 -15.19 -5.70
C GLU A 105 -13.48 -13.79 -5.91
N SER A 106 -13.77 -12.89 -4.98
CA SER A 106 -13.24 -11.51 -5.01
C SER A 106 -11.73 -11.49 -4.89
N GLY A 107 -11.15 -12.44 -4.17
CA GLY A 107 -9.70 -12.53 -4.02
C GLY A 107 -8.99 -12.79 -5.32
N ILE A 108 -9.53 -13.69 -6.15
CA ILE A 108 -8.96 -14.00 -7.46
C ILE A 108 -8.98 -12.77 -8.36
N ASP A 109 -10.12 -12.10 -8.43
CA ASP A 109 -10.28 -10.89 -9.24
C ASP A 109 -9.30 -9.79 -8.83
N PHE A 110 -9.11 -9.61 -7.53
CA PHE A 110 -8.18 -8.60 -7.03
C PHE A 110 -6.74 -8.91 -7.43
N LEU A 111 -6.32 -10.17 -7.34
CA LEU A 111 -4.97 -10.57 -7.74
C LEU A 111 -4.72 -10.32 -9.23
N ILE A 112 -5.73 -10.52 -10.06
CA ILE A 112 -5.66 -10.21 -11.47
C ILE A 112 -5.51 -8.69 -11.68
N LEU A 113 -6.25 -7.88 -10.93
CA LEU A 113 -6.15 -6.43 -11.00
C LEU A 113 -4.77 -5.90 -10.63
N LEU A 114 -4.10 -6.56 -9.68
CA LEU A 114 -2.73 -6.19 -9.34
C LEU A 114 -1.72 -6.53 -10.44
N GLY A 115 -2.14 -7.29 -11.44
CA GLY A 115 -1.28 -7.64 -12.56
C GLY A 115 -0.19 -8.64 -12.23
N ASP A 116 -0.25 -9.26 -11.06
CA ASP A 116 0.75 -10.23 -10.62
C ASP A 116 0.17 -11.62 -10.69
N ASN A 117 0.38 -12.29 -11.81
CA ASN A 117 -0.11 -13.64 -12.04
C ASN A 117 0.71 -14.71 -11.33
N SER A 118 1.81 -14.35 -10.69
CA SER A 118 2.67 -15.33 -10.02
C SER A 118 1.93 -16.05 -8.89
N TYR A 119 0.99 -15.39 -8.25
CA TYR A 119 0.20 -15.99 -7.18
C TYR A 119 -0.73 -17.09 -7.67
N LEU A 120 -1.06 -17.10 -8.95
CA LEU A 120 -1.94 -18.11 -9.54
C LEU A 120 -1.22 -19.42 -9.83
N TYR A 121 0.10 -19.42 -9.83
CA TYR A 121 0.93 -20.58 -10.19
C TYR A 121 1.63 -21.24 -9.00
N TYR A 122 1.52 -20.64 -7.81
CA TYR A 122 2.13 -21.15 -6.59
C TYR A 122 1.09 -21.85 -5.73
N ASN A 123 0.79 -23.06 -6.03
CA ASN A 123 -0.14 -23.84 -5.22
C ASN A 123 0.44 -25.17 -4.86
#